data_cb8ce7f2a0aaea05ac7c8edf9dd38973
#
_entry.id   cb8ce7f2a0aaea05ac7c8edf9dd38973
#
_cell.length_a   1.000
_cell.length_b   1.000
_cell.length_c   1.000
_cell.angle_alpha   90.00
_cell.angle_beta   90.00
_cell.angle_gamma   90.00
#
_symmetry.space_group_name_H-M   'P 1'
#
loop_
_entity.id
_entity.type
_entity.pdbx_description
1 polymer ?
#
loop_
_entity_poly.entity_id
_entity_poly.type
_entity_poly.pdbx_seq_one_letter_code
_entity_poly.pdbx_strand_id
1 'polypeptide(L)'
;MKYFIYGLITTVLFCAELVAQKGENWHLSDDSGQLVVVIADSPEQFSGKLWRFEKAGAEWKSVAAPIDIVIGKKGLGWGKGLHPAQSGEMSQKREGDGKSPAGVFALSSVFGFAELDSIMPINMPYVHVTELLECVDDAASQYYNTLVDNDTVAEHDWHSSEKMMRVGEPYHLGVFVDHNVNPIQPGAGSCIFLHIWGGADDPTIGCTAMPAEQMDAVVSWLKKSEKPLLVQLPKQLYSKYQGQWHLPKIAQ
;
A
#
# COMPACT_ATOMS: atom_id res chain seq x y z
N MET A 1 -36.10 36.76 13.50
CA MET A 1 -34.77 36.16 13.72
C MET A 1 -34.89 34.64 13.99
N LYS A 2 -35.69 33.91 13.20
CA LYS A 2 -35.93 32.44 13.34
C LYS A 2 -35.70 31.61 12.06
N TYR A 3 -35.26 32.24 10.97
CA TYR A 3 -35.09 31.51 9.69
C TYR A 3 -33.66 31.17 9.30
N PHE A 4 -32.65 31.55 10.12
CA PHE A 4 -31.24 31.29 9.77
C PHE A 4 -30.66 29.97 10.28
N ILE A 5 -31.37 29.27 11.18
CA ILE A 5 -30.88 28.04 11.81
C ILE A 5 -31.23 26.78 10.98
N TYR A 6 -32.33 26.81 10.17
CA TYR A 6 -32.75 25.64 9.39
C TYR A 6 -31.95 25.40 8.12
N GLY A 7 -31.35 26.45 7.53
CA GLY A 7 -30.54 26.33 6.33
C GLY A 7 -29.19 25.64 6.51
N LEU A 8 -28.58 25.77 7.72
CA LEU A 8 -27.25 25.21 7.99
C LEU A 8 -27.32 23.71 8.29
N ILE A 9 -28.40 23.23 8.92
CA ILE A 9 -28.60 21.82 9.28
C ILE A 9 -28.91 20.99 8.04
N THR A 10 -29.68 21.50 7.09
CA THR A 10 -30.01 20.78 5.83
C THR A 10 -28.79 20.65 4.92
N THR A 11 -27.89 21.63 4.86
CA THR A 11 -26.70 21.57 4.00
C THR A 11 -25.67 20.59 4.52
N VAL A 12 -25.51 20.47 5.85
CA VAL A 12 -24.57 19.50 6.47
C VAL A 12 -25.09 18.08 6.31
N LEU A 13 -26.38 17.84 6.48
CA LEU A 13 -27.00 16.51 6.27
C LEU A 13 -26.90 16.08 4.80
N PHE A 14 -27.11 16.96 3.84
CA PHE A 14 -27.02 16.64 2.42
C PHE A 14 -25.58 16.34 1.96
N CYS A 15 -24.57 17.04 2.53
CA CYS A 15 -23.16 16.70 2.29
C CYS A 15 -22.77 15.35 2.90
N ALA A 16 -23.28 15.03 4.09
CA ALA A 16 -22.99 13.73 4.74
C ALA A 16 -23.61 12.55 3.96
N GLU A 17 -24.82 12.70 3.45
CA GLU A 17 -25.47 11.68 2.60
C GLU A 17 -24.76 11.51 1.25
N LEU A 18 -24.27 12.57 0.61
CA LEU A 18 -23.52 12.50 -0.64
C LEU A 18 -22.15 11.82 -0.47
N VAL A 19 -21.49 12.01 0.67
CA VAL A 19 -20.21 11.33 1.00
C VAL A 19 -20.48 9.86 1.31
N ALA A 20 -21.54 9.54 2.06
CA ALA A 20 -21.93 8.16 2.34
C ALA A 20 -22.31 7.39 1.05
N GLN A 21 -23.12 7.98 0.15
CA GLN A 21 -23.48 7.38 -1.13
C GLN A 21 -22.26 7.14 -2.05
N LYS A 22 -21.24 8.01 -1.99
CA LYS A 22 -19.99 7.82 -2.77
C LYS A 22 -19.19 6.61 -2.27
N GLY A 23 -19.28 6.27 -0.98
CA GLY A 23 -18.63 5.10 -0.40
C GLY A 23 -19.35 3.77 -0.71
N GLU A 24 -20.66 3.78 -0.82
CA GLU A 24 -21.47 2.58 -1.08
C GLU A 24 -21.31 2.01 -2.50
N ASN A 25 -20.96 2.85 -3.48
CA ASN A 25 -20.79 2.47 -4.89
C ASN A 25 -19.33 2.40 -5.35
N TRP A 26 -18.36 2.50 -4.42
CA TRP A 26 -16.95 2.44 -4.78
C TRP A 26 -16.53 0.98 -5.06
N HIS A 27 -15.80 0.77 -6.14
CA HIS A 27 -15.19 -0.50 -6.53
C HIS A 27 -13.82 -0.28 -7.17
N LEU A 28 -13.04 -1.36 -7.33
CA LEU A 28 -11.76 -1.31 -8.05
C LEU A 28 -11.94 -0.72 -9.44
N SER A 29 -10.98 0.09 -9.85
CA SER A 29 -10.98 0.68 -11.20
C SER A 29 -11.03 -0.41 -12.27
N ASP A 30 -11.93 -0.24 -13.25
CA ASP A 30 -12.01 -1.14 -14.38
C ASP A 30 -10.79 -1.08 -15.29
N ASP A 31 -10.00 -0.02 -15.19
CA ASP A 31 -8.76 0.18 -15.94
C ASP A 31 -7.56 -0.62 -15.36
N SER A 32 -7.67 -1.19 -14.17
CA SER A 32 -6.61 -2.02 -13.59
C SER A 32 -6.63 -3.41 -14.20
N GLY A 33 -5.50 -3.82 -14.76
CA GLY A 33 -5.29 -5.14 -15.35
C GLY A 33 -4.56 -6.12 -14.44
N GLN A 34 -3.90 -5.63 -13.38
CA GLN A 34 -3.15 -6.46 -12.43
C GLN A 34 -3.52 -6.13 -10.99
N LEU A 35 -3.69 -7.17 -10.18
CA LEU A 35 -4.05 -7.05 -8.78
C LEU A 35 -3.20 -7.97 -7.91
N VAL A 36 -2.52 -7.39 -6.94
CA VAL A 36 -1.92 -8.09 -5.81
C VAL A 36 -2.93 -8.08 -4.67
N VAL A 37 -3.24 -9.25 -4.11
CA VAL A 37 -4.15 -9.38 -2.97
C VAL A 37 -3.41 -10.00 -1.80
N VAL A 38 -3.36 -9.30 -0.68
CA VAL A 38 -2.78 -9.76 0.58
C VAL A 38 -3.90 -9.98 1.60
N ILE A 39 -3.95 -11.18 2.18
CA ILE A 39 -4.91 -11.53 3.23
C ILE A 39 -4.16 -12.07 4.45
N ALA A 40 -4.40 -11.43 5.61
CA ALA A 40 -4.07 -11.97 6.92
C ALA A 40 -5.34 -12.61 7.52
N ASP A 41 -5.19 -13.67 8.32
CA ASP A 41 -6.36 -14.35 8.90
C ASP A 41 -7.12 -13.48 9.91
N SER A 42 -6.41 -12.61 10.64
CA SER A 42 -7.01 -11.58 11.53
C SER A 42 -6.27 -10.25 11.42
N PRO A 43 -6.88 -9.14 11.89
CA PRO A 43 -6.23 -7.83 11.88
C PRO A 43 -4.94 -7.73 12.71
N GLU A 44 -4.76 -8.61 13.70
CA GLU A 44 -3.62 -8.59 14.63
C GLU A 44 -2.47 -9.49 14.19
N GLN A 45 -2.69 -10.40 13.23
CA GLN A 45 -1.65 -11.30 12.74
C GLN A 45 -0.66 -10.59 11.84
N PHE A 46 0.61 -10.99 11.96
CA PHE A 46 1.69 -10.49 11.10
C PHE A 46 2.01 -11.40 9.91
N SER A 47 1.41 -12.59 9.83
CA SER A 47 1.56 -13.51 8.70
C SER A 47 0.31 -13.51 7.82
N GLY A 48 0.47 -13.86 6.56
CA GLY A 48 -0.61 -13.93 5.60
C GLY A 48 -0.20 -14.56 4.29
N LYS A 49 -1.05 -14.43 3.31
CA LYS A 49 -0.78 -14.90 1.95
C LYS A 49 -1.01 -13.79 0.93
N LEU A 50 -0.24 -13.83 -0.14
CA LEU A 50 -0.33 -12.93 -1.29
C LEU A 50 -0.70 -13.72 -2.53
N TRP A 51 -1.72 -13.26 -3.24
CA TRP A 51 -2.14 -13.76 -4.55
C TRP A 51 -1.89 -12.72 -5.63
N ARG A 52 -1.64 -13.17 -6.85
CA ARG A 52 -1.53 -12.33 -8.05
C ARG A 52 -2.66 -12.66 -9.01
N PHE A 53 -3.31 -11.63 -9.53
CA PHE A 53 -4.39 -11.77 -10.49
C PHE A 53 -4.18 -10.89 -11.72
N GLU A 54 -4.60 -11.39 -12.87
CA GLU A 54 -4.74 -10.62 -14.11
C GLU A 54 -6.21 -10.50 -14.48
N LYS A 55 -6.59 -9.37 -15.04
CA LYS A 55 -7.94 -9.13 -15.55
C LYS A 55 -8.12 -9.82 -16.91
N ALA A 56 -9.13 -10.65 -17.05
CA ALA A 56 -9.50 -11.34 -18.28
C ALA A 56 -10.96 -11.01 -18.61
N GLY A 57 -11.16 -9.97 -19.40
CA GLY A 57 -12.48 -9.37 -19.58
C GLY A 57 -13.00 -8.74 -18.29
N ALA A 58 -14.14 -9.19 -17.80
CA ALA A 58 -14.73 -8.70 -16.53
C ALA A 58 -14.25 -9.50 -15.29
N GLU A 59 -13.46 -10.56 -15.48
CA GLU A 59 -13.09 -11.48 -14.40
C GLU A 59 -11.61 -11.37 -14.04
N TRP A 60 -11.29 -11.60 -12.76
CA TRP A 60 -9.93 -11.77 -12.25
C TRP A 60 -9.53 -13.24 -12.30
N LYS A 61 -8.37 -13.55 -12.88
CA LYS A 61 -7.80 -14.89 -12.92
C LYS A 61 -6.49 -14.92 -12.15
N SER A 62 -6.35 -15.88 -11.24
CA SER A 62 -5.10 -16.13 -10.54
C SER A 62 -4.02 -16.59 -11.52
N VAL A 63 -2.83 -16.01 -11.42
CA VAL A 63 -1.70 -16.31 -12.31
C VAL A 63 -0.69 -17.29 -11.72
N ALA A 64 -0.74 -17.52 -10.39
CA ALA A 64 0.17 -18.42 -9.69
C ALA A 64 -0.42 -18.87 -8.34
N ALA A 65 0.25 -19.85 -7.71
CA ALA A 65 -0.02 -20.22 -6.32
C ALA A 65 0.21 -19.03 -5.38
N PRO A 66 -0.48 -18.98 -4.21
CA PRO A 66 -0.25 -17.94 -3.23
C PRO A 66 1.14 -18.01 -2.61
N ILE A 67 1.64 -16.87 -2.21
CA ILE A 67 2.95 -16.65 -1.58
C ILE A 67 2.74 -16.45 -0.09
N ASP A 68 3.55 -17.08 0.76
CA ASP A 68 3.59 -16.77 2.18
C ASP A 68 4.29 -15.42 2.39
N ILE A 69 3.70 -14.56 3.22
CA ILE A 69 4.20 -13.22 3.48
C ILE A 69 4.17 -12.89 4.98
N VAL A 70 4.94 -11.88 5.35
CA VAL A 70 4.81 -11.20 6.63
C VAL A 70 4.45 -9.74 6.42
N ILE A 71 3.74 -9.17 7.39
CA ILE A 71 3.34 -7.78 7.44
C ILE A 71 3.79 -7.15 8.76
N GLY A 72 3.32 -5.96 9.07
CA GLY A 72 3.65 -5.26 10.31
C GLY A 72 3.45 -6.13 11.56
N LYS A 73 4.40 -6.08 12.50
CA LYS A 73 4.41 -6.89 13.74
C LYS A 73 3.15 -6.77 14.59
N LYS A 74 2.36 -5.72 14.39
CA LYS A 74 1.07 -5.48 15.05
C LYS A 74 -0.12 -5.64 14.09
N GLY A 75 0.08 -6.35 12.97
CA GLY A 75 -0.94 -6.65 11.99
C GLY A 75 -1.32 -5.46 11.10
N LEU A 76 -2.61 -5.22 10.94
CA LEU A 76 -3.19 -4.27 9.99
C LEU A 76 -3.86 -3.07 10.69
N GLY A 77 -3.88 -1.93 10.03
CA GLY A 77 -4.67 -0.76 10.37
C GLY A 77 -5.17 -0.07 9.11
N TRP A 78 -6.34 0.56 9.13
CA TRP A 78 -6.89 1.25 7.97
C TRP A 78 -5.93 2.29 7.43
N GLY A 79 -5.48 2.11 6.20
CA GLY A 79 -4.60 3.00 5.48
C GLY A 79 -5.34 4.11 4.72
N LYS A 80 -4.56 4.98 4.11
CA LYS A 80 -5.03 6.01 3.18
C LYS A 80 -4.62 5.60 1.76
N GLY A 81 -5.59 5.18 0.98
CA GLY A 81 -5.39 4.68 -0.38
C GLY A 81 -6.51 5.15 -1.30
N LEU A 82 -6.81 4.31 -2.29
CA LEU A 82 -7.83 4.59 -3.31
C LEU A 82 -9.26 4.32 -2.82
N HIS A 83 -9.42 3.47 -1.79
CA HIS A 83 -10.70 3.12 -1.20
C HIS A 83 -11.27 4.29 -0.37
N PRO A 84 -12.59 4.35 -0.19
CA PRO A 84 -13.21 5.33 0.71
C PRO A 84 -12.68 5.22 2.13
N ALA A 85 -12.63 6.33 2.85
CA ALA A 85 -12.24 6.33 4.26
C ALA A 85 -13.09 5.34 5.06
N GLN A 86 -12.44 4.48 5.80
CA GLN A 86 -13.07 3.47 6.64
C GLN A 86 -12.96 3.84 8.12
N SER A 87 -13.94 3.42 8.91
CA SER A 87 -13.96 3.58 10.36
C SER A 87 -14.50 2.31 11.03
N GLY A 88 -14.14 2.09 12.30
CA GLY A 88 -14.49 0.86 12.99
C GLY A 88 -13.66 -0.34 12.53
N GLU A 89 -13.93 -1.51 13.11
CA GLU A 89 -13.32 -2.82 12.83
C GLU A 89 -11.79 -2.87 13.04
N MET A 90 -11.06 -1.84 12.65
CA MET A 90 -9.62 -1.67 12.88
C MET A 90 -9.29 -0.21 13.21
N SER A 91 -8.15 0.01 13.89
CA SER A 91 -7.61 1.36 14.06
C SER A 91 -7.14 1.95 12.74
N GLN A 92 -7.08 3.28 12.66
CA GLN A 92 -6.36 3.94 11.56
C GLN A 92 -4.86 3.67 11.67
N LYS A 93 -4.19 3.46 10.54
CA LYS A 93 -2.73 3.41 10.43
C LYS A 93 -2.12 4.74 10.89
N ARG A 94 -1.05 4.66 11.66
CA ARG A 94 -0.28 5.83 12.14
C ARG A 94 1.21 5.57 12.00
N GLU A 95 1.98 6.66 11.99
CA GLU A 95 3.42 6.58 12.01
C GLU A 95 3.91 5.82 13.25
N GLY A 96 4.88 4.92 13.08
CA GLY A 96 5.51 4.16 14.17
C GLY A 96 4.61 3.15 14.88
N ASP A 97 3.38 2.88 14.41
CA ASP A 97 2.43 1.97 15.07
C ASP A 97 2.75 0.48 14.90
N GLY A 98 3.68 0.14 14.00
CA GLY A 98 4.05 -1.25 13.69
C GLY A 98 3.00 -2.04 12.93
N LYS A 99 2.04 -1.37 12.27
CA LYS A 99 0.98 -1.97 11.45
C LYS A 99 1.23 -1.73 9.97
N SER A 100 0.85 -2.67 9.13
CA SER A 100 0.73 -2.44 7.69
C SER A 100 -0.60 -1.79 7.34
N PRO A 101 -0.66 -0.93 6.30
CA PRO A 101 -1.90 -0.30 5.90
C PRO A 101 -2.86 -1.32 5.26
N ALA A 102 -4.09 -1.37 5.76
CA ALA A 102 -5.19 -2.09 5.14
C ALA A 102 -5.93 -1.18 4.15
N GLY A 103 -6.37 -1.75 3.02
CA GLY A 103 -7.12 -1.01 2.00
C GLY A 103 -6.71 -1.38 0.59
N VAL A 104 -6.87 -0.41 -0.32
CA VAL A 104 -6.53 -0.51 -1.74
C VAL A 104 -5.55 0.60 -2.11
N PHE A 105 -4.44 0.25 -2.72
CA PHE A 105 -3.33 1.15 -3.04
C PHE A 105 -2.83 0.91 -4.46
N ALA A 106 -2.34 1.95 -5.14
CA ALA A 106 -1.60 1.75 -6.37
C ALA A 106 -0.19 1.23 -6.06
N LEU A 107 0.38 0.48 -7.01
CA LEU A 107 1.78 0.11 -7.04
C LEU A 107 2.44 0.99 -8.11
N SER A 108 3.28 1.95 -7.69
CA SER A 108 3.71 3.04 -8.59
C SER A 108 5.03 2.78 -9.28
N SER A 109 6.00 2.22 -8.58
CA SER A 109 7.35 1.98 -9.07
C SER A 109 8.03 0.82 -8.33
N VAL A 110 9.11 0.33 -8.92
CA VAL A 110 10.03 -0.66 -8.34
C VAL A 110 11.28 0.07 -7.91
N PHE A 111 11.96 -0.41 -6.89
CA PHE A 111 13.29 0.04 -6.50
C PHE A 111 14.23 -1.14 -6.28
N GLY A 112 15.52 -0.91 -6.38
CA GLY A 112 16.53 -1.94 -6.11
C GLY A 112 17.95 -1.41 -6.15
N PHE A 113 18.90 -2.27 -5.72
CA PHE A 113 20.33 -1.93 -5.66
C PHE A 113 21.05 -2.10 -7.00
N ALA A 114 20.51 -2.94 -7.89
CA ALA A 114 21.13 -3.17 -9.18
C ALA A 114 20.86 -1.99 -10.13
N GLU A 115 21.84 -1.70 -11.01
CA GLU A 115 21.60 -0.82 -12.15
C GLU A 115 20.55 -1.43 -13.08
N LEU A 116 19.71 -0.59 -13.69
CA LEU A 116 18.59 -1.05 -14.53
C LEU A 116 19.03 -2.01 -15.65
N ASP A 117 20.19 -1.78 -16.24
CA ASP A 117 20.74 -2.61 -17.31
C ASP A 117 21.22 -3.99 -16.83
N SER A 118 21.37 -4.17 -15.54
CA SER A 118 21.90 -5.39 -14.89
C SER A 118 20.84 -6.24 -14.21
N ILE A 119 19.60 -5.75 -14.18
CA ILE A 119 18.49 -6.44 -13.53
C ILE A 119 17.62 -7.17 -14.55
N MET A 120 16.79 -8.11 -14.06
CA MET A 120 15.74 -8.75 -14.88
C MET A 120 14.87 -7.70 -15.59
N PRO A 121 14.18 -8.03 -16.70
CA PRO A 121 13.29 -7.09 -17.36
C PRO A 121 12.22 -6.55 -16.42
N ILE A 122 12.23 -5.23 -16.18
CA ILE A 122 11.26 -4.52 -15.35
C ILE A 122 10.36 -3.69 -16.25
N ASN A 123 9.03 -3.87 -16.14
CA ASN A 123 8.02 -3.14 -16.89
C ASN A 123 7.31 -2.06 -16.04
N MET A 124 7.97 -1.63 -14.97
CA MET A 124 7.56 -0.56 -14.06
C MET A 124 8.61 0.56 -14.08
N PRO A 125 8.25 1.79 -13.69
CA PRO A 125 9.25 2.79 -13.35
C PRO A 125 10.21 2.23 -12.31
N TYR A 126 11.51 2.46 -12.49
CA TYR A 126 12.55 1.93 -11.61
C TYR A 126 13.33 3.05 -10.92
N VAL A 127 13.55 2.89 -9.63
CA VAL A 127 14.37 3.78 -8.80
C VAL A 127 15.61 3.00 -8.37
N HIS A 128 16.77 3.37 -8.86
CA HIS A 128 18.05 2.83 -8.40
C HIS A 128 18.33 3.37 -7.00
N VAL A 129 18.54 2.46 -6.04
CA VAL A 129 18.85 2.81 -4.65
C VAL A 129 20.35 3.11 -4.54
N THR A 130 20.67 4.35 -4.20
CA THR A 130 22.04 4.83 -3.95
C THR A 130 22.26 5.03 -2.44
N GLU A 131 23.51 5.28 -2.04
CA GLU A 131 23.88 5.67 -0.66
C GLU A 131 23.17 6.96 -0.18
N LEU A 132 22.71 7.78 -1.12
CA LEU A 132 22.10 9.09 -0.86
C LEU A 132 20.58 9.05 -0.86
N LEU A 133 19.98 7.94 -1.31
CA LEU A 133 18.53 7.83 -1.39
C LEU A 133 17.94 7.49 -0.03
N GLU A 134 16.98 8.30 0.42
CA GLU A 134 16.27 8.15 1.67
C GLU A 134 14.75 8.24 1.47
N CYS A 135 13.99 7.50 2.28
CA CYS A 135 12.57 7.74 2.43
C CYS A 135 12.32 8.45 3.76
N VAL A 136 11.74 9.66 3.72
CA VAL A 136 11.56 10.50 4.91
C VAL A 136 10.33 10.05 5.70
N ASP A 137 10.53 9.64 6.95
CA ASP A 137 9.50 9.19 7.89
C ASP A 137 9.24 10.17 9.05
N ASP A 138 9.93 11.32 9.05
CA ASP A 138 9.70 12.40 10.01
C ASP A 138 8.43 13.19 9.67
N ALA A 139 7.39 13.03 10.48
CA ALA A 139 6.10 13.68 10.29
C ALA A 139 6.15 15.22 10.37
N ALA A 140 7.25 15.81 10.87
CA ALA A 140 7.44 17.26 10.93
C ALA A 140 8.08 17.82 9.65
N SER A 141 8.66 16.97 8.80
CA SER A 141 9.31 17.37 7.57
C SER A 141 8.31 17.69 6.45
N GLN A 142 8.65 18.68 5.61
CA GLN A 142 7.93 18.93 4.35
C GLN A 142 8.08 17.77 3.35
N TYR A 143 9.12 16.95 3.52
CA TYR A 143 9.40 15.77 2.69
C TYR A 143 8.80 14.47 3.26
N TYR A 144 7.98 14.54 4.30
CA TYR A 144 7.36 13.36 4.89
C TYR A 144 6.71 12.46 3.83
N ASN A 145 6.97 11.15 3.92
CA ASN A 145 6.47 10.12 3.01
C ASN A 145 6.89 10.33 1.54
N THR A 146 8.09 10.87 1.32
CA THR A 146 8.68 11.00 -0.01
C THR A 146 10.09 10.42 -0.05
N LEU A 147 10.50 9.98 -1.24
CA LEU A 147 11.90 9.68 -1.53
C LEU A 147 12.65 10.96 -1.82
N VAL A 148 13.79 11.09 -1.23
CA VAL A 148 14.72 12.20 -1.47
C VAL A 148 16.12 11.67 -1.75
N ASP A 149 16.79 12.31 -2.69
CA ASP A 149 18.22 12.17 -2.88
C ASP A 149 18.89 13.33 -2.15
N ASN A 150 19.73 13.01 -1.16
CA ASN A 150 20.33 13.96 -0.26
C ASN A 150 21.17 15.05 -0.96
N ASP A 151 21.73 14.76 -2.14
CA ASP A 151 22.52 15.74 -2.90
C ASP A 151 21.65 16.77 -3.64
N THR A 152 20.35 16.47 -3.81
CA THR A 152 19.43 17.33 -4.57
C THR A 152 18.57 18.23 -3.69
N VAL A 153 18.57 18.00 -2.38
CA VAL A 153 17.73 18.74 -1.43
C VAL A 153 18.49 19.93 -0.86
N ALA A 154 17.94 21.14 -1.05
CA ALA A 154 18.58 22.39 -0.61
C ALA A 154 18.61 22.54 0.94
N GLU A 155 17.61 22.04 1.64
CA GLU A 155 17.50 22.12 3.09
C GLU A 155 17.01 20.78 3.66
N HIS A 156 17.77 20.23 4.58
CA HIS A 156 17.42 19.07 5.39
C HIS A 156 16.57 19.52 6.58
N ASP A 157 15.28 19.21 6.57
CA ASP A 157 14.36 19.57 7.67
C ASP A 157 13.86 18.36 8.47
N TRP A 158 14.37 17.14 8.17
CA TRP A 158 13.97 15.91 8.86
C TRP A 158 15.03 15.40 9.83
N HIS A 159 14.57 14.73 10.91
CA HIS A 159 15.41 14.10 11.93
C HIS A 159 15.41 12.57 11.81
N SER A 160 14.51 12.00 11.04
CA SER A 160 14.45 10.56 10.78
C SER A 160 14.10 10.26 9.32
N SER A 161 14.67 9.16 8.80
CA SER A 161 14.41 8.64 7.45
C SER A 161 14.92 7.21 7.35
N GLU A 162 14.37 6.44 6.43
CA GLU A 162 14.94 5.17 6.01
C GLU A 162 16.07 5.41 4.99
N LYS A 163 17.29 5.15 5.42
CA LYS A 163 18.47 5.16 4.55
C LYS A 163 18.42 3.91 3.67
N MET A 164 17.82 4.00 2.49
CA MET A 164 17.41 2.86 1.68
C MET A 164 18.51 1.81 1.46
N MET A 165 19.73 2.26 1.12
CA MET A 165 20.88 1.36 0.93
C MET A 165 21.30 0.64 2.24
N ARG A 166 21.19 1.30 3.39
CA ARG A 166 21.62 0.77 4.68
C ARG A 166 20.67 -0.26 5.28
N VAL A 167 19.44 -0.33 4.80
CA VAL A 167 18.50 -1.39 5.18
C VAL A 167 19.03 -2.76 4.74
N GLY A 168 19.81 -2.79 3.65
CA GLY A 168 20.49 -3.98 3.17
C GLY A 168 19.58 -4.92 2.39
N GLU A 169 19.74 -6.24 2.58
CA GLU A 169 19.05 -7.29 1.82
C GLU A 169 17.53 -7.10 1.68
N PRO A 170 16.77 -6.67 2.71
CA PRO A 170 15.36 -6.41 2.54
C PRO A 170 15.01 -5.43 1.41
N TYR A 171 15.88 -4.46 1.13
CA TYR A 171 15.65 -3.45 0.09
C TYR A 171 16.47 -3.68 -1.19
N HIS A 172 17.06 -4.88 -1.32
CA HIS A 172 17.74 -5.28 -2.56
C HIS A 172 16.81 -5.19 -3.79
N LEU A 173 15.51 -5.48 -3.59
CA LEU A 173 14.43 -5.30 -4.56
C LEU A 173 13.11 -5.05 -3.84
N GLY A 174 12.33 -4.07 -4.31
CA GLY A 174 11.03 -3.78 -3.73
C GLY A 174 10.09 -3.00 -4.64
N VAL A 175 8.86 -2.79 -4.17
CA VAL A 175 7.80 -2.06 -4.88
C VAL A 175 7.19 -1.02 -3.95
N PHE A 176 7.02 0.20 -4.42
CA PHE A 176 6.31 1.26 -3.70
C PHE A 176 4.82 0.99 -3.64
N VAL A 177 4.27 1.07 -2.42
CA VAL A 177 2.83 1.04 -2.15
C VAL A 177 2.38 2.47 -1.90
N ASP A 178 1.50 2.99 -2.73
CA ASP A 178 1.00 4.38 -2.67
C ASP A 178 0.04 4.57 -1.49
N HIS A 179 0.55 4.33 -0.28
CA HIS A 179 -0.14 4.64 0.97
C HIS A 179 0.15 6.09 1.37
N ASN A 180 -0.91 6.83 1.72
CA ASN A 180 -0.80 8.20 2.22
C ASN A 180 -0.06 9.18 1.29
N VAL A 181 -0.27 9.07 -0.03
CA VAL A 181 0.46 9.88 -1.02
C VAL A 181 -0.36 11.05 -1.59
N ASN A 182 -1.71 11.01 -1.53
CA ASN A 182 -2.53 12.04 -2.15
C ASN A 182 -3.86 12.30 -1.40
N PRO A 183 -3.96 13.37 -0.59
CA PRO A 183 -2.85 14.18 -0.11
C PRO A 183 -2.05 13.46 0.98
N ILE A 184 -0.77 13.76 1.09
CA ILE A 184 0.06 13.30 2.21
C ILE A 184 -0.47 13.93 3.51
N GLN A 185 -0.66 13.10 4.54
CA GLN A 185 -1.05 13.54 5.87
C GLN A 185 0.05 13.17 6.87
N PRO A 186 0.70 14.15 7.49
CA PRO A 186 1.71 13.89 8.50
C PRO A 186 1.20 12.97 9.61
N GLY A 187 2.01 11.98 9.97
CA GLY A 187 1.70 11.02 11.03
C GLY A 187 0.72 9.90 10.65
N ALA A 188 0.24 9.83 9.40
CA ALA A 188 -0.65 8.76 8.96
C ALA A 188 0.07 7.49 8.45
N GLY A 189 1.39 7.43 8.58
CA GLY A 189 2.26 6.36 8.10
C GLY A 189 2.97 6.74 6.80
N SER A 190 4.21 6.29 6.66
CA SER A 190 5.12 6.62 5.56
C SER A 190 5.92 5.40 5.12
N CYS A 191 6.58 5.49 3.97
CA CYS A 191 7.58 4.55 3.48
C CYS A 191 7.08 3.09 3.48
N ILE A 192 5.96 2.84 2.82
CA ILE A 192 5.35 1.51 2.73
C ILE A 192 5.74 0.83 1.42
N PHE A 193 6.31 -0.37 1.55
CA PHE A 193 6.82 -1.14 0.42
C PHE A 193 6.37 -2.60 0.45
N LEU A 194 6.42 -3.25 -0.71
CA LEU A 194 6.63 -4.70 -0.80
C LEU A 194 8.14 -4.92 -0.91
N HIS A 195 8.72 -5.82 -0.12
CA HIS A 195 10.17 -6.05 -0.12
C HIS A 195 10.56 -7.49 0.27
N ILE A 196 11.84 -7.79 0.25
CA ILE A 196 12.37 -9.10 0.65
C ILE A 196 12.30 -9.23 2.18
N TRP A 197 11.88 -10.37 2.69
CA TRP A 197 11.77 -10.63 4.12
C TRP A 197 13.07 -11.17 4.75
N GLY A 198 13.22 -11.05 6.06
CA GLY A 198 14.26 -11.74 6.83
C GLY A 198 13.91 -13.19 7.15
N GLY A 199 12.64 -13.57 6.99
CA GLY A 199 12.12 -14.91 7.26
C GLY A 199 10.64 -14.90 7.62
N ALA A 200 10.01 -16.08 7.69
CA ALA A 200 8.58 -16.23 7.98
C ALA A 200 8.20 -15.78 9.40
N ASP A 201 9.15 -15.76 10.32
CA ASP A 201 8.96 -15.35 11.74
C ASP A 201 9.52 -13.95 12.01
N ASP A 202 9.94 -13.21 10.98
CA ASP A 202 10.50 -11.87 11.09
C ASP A 202 9.51 -10.81 10.51
N PRO A 203 8.55 -10.33 11.32
CA PRO A 203 7.58 -9.36 10.87
C PRO A 203 8.20 -7.99 10.64
N THR A 204 7.59 -7.19 9.75
CA THR A 204 8.01 -5.83 9.44
C THR A 204 7.54 -4.82 10.50
N ILE A 205 7.88 -3.55 10.29
CA ILE A 205 7.33 -2.44 11.08
C ILE A 205 6.18 -1.69 10.37
N GLY A 206 5.80 -2.16 9.15
CA GLY A 206 4.70 -1.56 8.38
C GLY A 206 4.61 -2.03 6.92
N CYS A 207 5.71 -2.47 6.35
CA CYS A 207 5.78 -3.00 4.99
C CYS A 207 5.15 -4.41 4.88
N THR A 208 5.09 -4.94 3.67
CA THR A 208 4.73 -6.34 3.39
C THR A 208 5.94 -7.03 2.77
N ALA A 209 6.37 -8.15 3.34
CA ALA A 209 7.61 -8.80 2.90
C ALA A 209 7.42 -10.29 2.57
N MET A 210 8.25 -10.79 1.64
CA MET A 210 8.19 -12.14 1.09
C MET A 210 9.58 -12.68 0.73
N PRO A 211 9.74 -14.00 0.44
CA PRO A 211 11.00 -14.56 -0.03
C PRO A 211 11.55 -13.82 -1.26
N ALA A 212 12.88 -13.72 -1.37
CA ALA A 212 13.55 -13.03 -2.48
C ALA A 212 13.10 -13.53 -3.86
N GLU A 213 13.05 -14.84 -4.07
CA GLU A 213 12.58 -15.46 -5.32
C GLU A 213 11.13 -15.04 -5.66
N GLN A 214 10.28 -14.89 -4.66
CA GLN A 214 8.90 -14.46 -4.85
C GLN A 214 8.80 -12.96 -5.14
N MET A 215 9.69 -12.15 -4.56
CA MET A 215 9.79 -10.73 -4.87
C MET A 215 10.22 -10.52 -6.33
N ASP A 216 11.21 -11.28 -6.81
CA ASP A 216 11.61 -11.32 -8.22
C ASP A 216 10.43 -11.67 -9.14
N ALA A 217 9.66 -12.70 -8.76
CA ALA A 217 8.48 -13.14 -9.52
C ALA A 217 7.34 -12.09 -9.52
N VAL A 218 7.19 -11.31 -8.46
CA VAL A 218 6.23 -10.20 -8.40
C VAL A 218 6.70 -9.05 -9.29
N VAL A 219 7.94 -8.62 -9.16
CA VAL A 219 8.51 -7.48 -9.91
C VAL A 219 8.53 -7.75 -11.41
N SER A 220 8.99 -8.91 -11.85
CA SER A 220 9.04 -9.28 -13.27
C SER A 220 7.64 -9.37 -13.91
N TRP A 221 6.62 -9.70 -13.11
CA TRP A 221 5.24 -9.79 -13.56
C TRP A 221 4.54 -8.43 -13.65
N LEU A 222 4.85 -7.48 -12.76
CA LEU A 222 4.20 -6.17 -12.72
C LEU A 222 4.45 -5.35 -14.00
N LYS A 223 3.40 -4.67 -14.49
CA LYS A 223 3.46 -3.81 -15.68
C LYS A 223 2.75 -2.49 -15.41
N LYS A 224 3.43 -1.37 -15.66
CA LYS A 224 2.85 -0.02 -15.48
C LYS A 224 1.61 0.20 -16.36
N SER A 225 1.60 -0.37 -17.58
CA SER A 225 0.45 -0.30 -18.50
C SER A 225 -0.81 -0.92 -17.92
N GLU A 226 -0.67 -1.91 -17.04
CA GLU A 226 -1.78 -2.63 -16.40
C GLU A 226 -2.28 -1.93 -15.13
N LYS A 227 -1.73 -0.77 -14.76
CA LYS A 227 -2.12 0.00 -13.56
C LYS A 227 -2.29 -0.88 -12.32
N PRO A 228 -1.22 -1.56 -11.88
CA PRO A 228 -1.29 -2.57 -10.84
C PRO A 228 -1.75 -1.98 -9.50
N LEU A 229 -2.60 -2.73 -8.79
CA LEU A 229 -3.12 -2.38 -7.48
C LEU A 229 -2.72 -3.43 -6.43
N LEU A 230 -2.63 -2.98 -5.18
CA LEU A 230 -2.57 -3.82 -3.98
C LEU A 230 -3.90 -3.71 -3.23
N VAL A 231 -4.52 -4.84 -2.93
CA VAL A 231 -5.57 -4.98 -1.91
C VAL A 231 -4.99 -5.71 -0.73
N GLN A 232 -4.99 -5.09 0.44
CA GLN A 232 -4.46 -5.69 1.67
C GLN A 232 -5.50 -5.60 2.78
N LEU A 233 -6.05 -6.74 3.21
CA LEU A 233 -7.16 -6.80 4.15
C LEU A 233 -7.07 -8.05 5.06
N PRO A 234 -7.62 -8.00 6.27
CA PRO A 234 -7.90 -9.22 7.01
C PRO A 234 -9.05 -9.99 6.34
N LYS A 235 -9.04 -11.31 6.48
CA LYS A 235 -9.96 -12.26 5.81
C LYS A 235 -11.44 -11.87 5.96
N GLN A 236 -11.84 -11.46 7.16
CA GLN A 236 -13.23 -11.05 7.42
C GLN A 236 -13.64 -9.84 6.57
N LEU A 237 -12.76 -8.82 6.48
CA LEU A 237 -13.03 -7.61 5.70
C LEU A 237 -12.93 -7.86 4.20
N TYR A 238 -12.00 -8.73 3.77
CA TYR A 238 -11.97 -9.16 2.38
C TYR A 238 -13.30 -9.79 1.97
N SER A 239 -13.84 -10.71 2.77
CA SER A 239 -15.15 -11.34 2.52
C SER A 239 -16.29 -10.33 2.50
N LYS A 240 -16.27 -9.35 3.42
CA LYS A 240 -17.27 -8.28 3.51
C LYS A 240 -17.30 -7.41 2.26
N TYR A 241 -16.12 -6.99 1.79
CA TYR A 241 -16.00 -6.07 0.66
C TYR A 241 -15.89 -6.75 -0.71
N GLN A 242 -15.77 -8.08 -0.78
CA GLN A 242 -15.53 -8.81 -2.01
C GLN A 242 -16.50 -8.45 -3.13
N GLY A 243 -17.81 -8.50 -2.85
CA GLY A 243 -18.83 -8.15 -3.84
C GLY A 243 -18.89 -6.66 -4.13
N GLN A 244 -18.86 -5.83 -3.10
CA GLN A 244 -18.97 -4.37 -3.22
C GLN A 244 -17.77 -3.77 -3.98
N TRP A 245 -16.56 -4.22 -3.69
CA TRP A 245 -15.34 -3.70 -4.30
C TRP A 245 -14.92 -4.45 -5.57
N HIS A 246 -15.71 -5.40 -6.03
CA HIS A 246 -15.44 -6.26 -7.18
C HIS A 246 -14.11 -7.01 -7.07
N LEU A 247 -13.79 -7.52 -5.87
CA LEU A 247 -12.57 -8.26 -5.61
C LEU A 247 -12.66 -9.69 -6.18
N PRO A 248 -11.52 -10.31 -6.55
CA PRO A 248 -11.49 -11.68 -7.02
C PRO A 248 -12.03 -12.67 -5.97
N LYS A 249 -12.56 -13.79 -6.43
CA LYS A 249 -12.84 -14.94 -5.55
C LYS A 249 -11.52 -15.66 -5.28
N ILE A 250 -11.21 -15.84 -3.99
CA ILE A 250 -10.05 -16.63 -3.56
C ILE A 250 -10.57 -18.00 -3.14
N ALA A 251 -10.06 -19.06 -3.80
CA ALA A 251 -10.33 -20.42 -3.37
C ALA A 251 -9.76 -20.63 -1.96
N GLN A 252 -10.59 -21.11 -1.05
CA GLN A 252 -10.21 -21.42 0.34
C GLN A 252 -9.42 -22.70 0.40
#